data_c96f90797481e989c32a4d7f4ccd2774
#
_entry.id   c96f90797481e989c32a4d7f4ccd2774
#
_cell.length_a   1.000
_cell.length_b   1.000
_cell.length_c   1.000
_cell.angle_alpha   90.00
_cell.angle_beta   90.00
_cell.angle_gamma   90.00
#
_symmetry.space_group_name_H-M   'P 1'
#
loop_
_entity.id
_entity.type
_entity.pdbx_description
1 polymer ?
#
loop_
_entity_poly.entity_id
_entity_poly.type
_entity_poly.pdbx_seq_one_letter_code
_entity_poly.pdbx_strand_id
1 'polypeptide(L)'
;MYQNTSSPFKMLLNQYGQPYSVERNSQIISELIGMPNHEKATAKAYVGFIPGSDLKPGDWIINSVGERFFIKDVVTDFFMKTPNQLKAFYLTETEFNTQQKTFGTTVFNIGTATGSVIGTQSIVNMNYNDSIQDAKKQLENSTSPDKEDLKQIIN
;
A
#
# COMPACT_ATOMS: atom_id res chain seq x y z
N MET A 1 14.62 -40.53 12.14
CA MET A 1 15.02 -40.28 10.77
C MET A 1 14.18 -39.15 10.22
N TYR A 2 14.81 -37.99 10.12
CA TYR A 2 14.09 -36.84 9.62
C TYR A 2 14.12 -36.88 8.11
N GLN A 3 13.04 -37.24 7.50
CA GLN A 3 12.91 -37.04 6.08
C GLN A 3 12.78 -35.55 5.86
N ASN A 4 13.78 -35.01 5.24
CA ASN A 4 13.78 -33.62 4.81
C ASN A 4 12.82 -33.55 3.64
N THR A 5 11.54 -33.60 3.94
CA THR A 5 10.53 -33.39 2.91
C THR A 5 10.54 -31.90 2.62
N SER A 6 11.22 -31.54 1.54
CA SER A 6 11.16 -30.18 1.04
C SER A 6 9.70 -29.85 0.78
N SER A 7 9.24 -28.72 1.26
CA SER A 7 7.89 -28.28 0.94
C SER A 7 7.74 -28.15 -0.57
N PRO A 8 6.55 -28.37 -1.12
CA PRO A 8 6.32 -28.20 -2.56
C PRO A 8 6.77 -26.82 -3.06
N PHE A 9 6.56 -25.80 -2.26
CA PHE A 9 6.99 -24.45 -2.59
C PHE A 9 8.51 -24.36 -2.70
N LYS A 10 9.24 -24.95 -1.79
CA LYS A 10 10.71 -24.91 -1.81
C LYS A 10 11.29 -25.53 -3.06
N MET A 11 10.68 -26.61 -3.54
CA MET A 11 11.09 -27.23 -4.78
C MET A 11 10.87 -26.31 -5.98
N LEU A 12 9.72 -25.66 -6.03
CA LEU A 12 9.42 -24.71 -7.09
C LEU A 12 10.34 -23.48 -7.02
N LEU A 13 10.61 -23.02 -5.81
CA LEU A 13 11.49 -21.87 -5.59
C LEU A 13 12.90 -22.15 -6.09
N ASN A 14 13.42 -23.35 -5.86
CA ASN A 14 14.73 -23.73 -6.35
C ASN A 14 14.80 -23.77 -7.87
N GLN A 15 13.68 -24.05 -8.52
CA GLN A 15 13.64 -24.17 -9.97
C GLN A 15 13.31 -22.84 -10.66
N TYR A 16 12.40 -22.06 -10.10
CA TYR A 16 11.88 -20.86 -10.74
C TYR A 16 12.10 -19.57 -9.95
N GLY A 17 12.77 -19.63 -8.82
CA GLY A 17 12.98 -18.45 -7.98
C GLY A 17 13.90 -17.41 -8.60
N GLN A 18 13.68 -16.17 -8.24
CA GLN A 18 14.44 -15.02 -8.71
C GLN A 18 14.97 -14.25 -7.51
N PRO A 19 16.13 -13.58 -7.64
CA PRO A 19 16.65 -12.78 -6.53
C PRO A 19 15.89 -11.46 -6.39
N TYR A 20 15.65 -11.08 -5.14
CA TYR A 20 15.07 -9.79 -4.78
C TYR A 20 15.91 -9.18 -3.67
N SER A 21 16.24 -7.90 -3.79
CA SER A 21 16.86 -7.16 -2.69
C SER A 21 15.74 -6.62 -1.82
N VAL A 22 15.90 -6.65 -0.51
CA VAL A 22 14.92 -6.10 0.43
C VAL A 22 15.45 -4.76 0.94
N GLU A 23 14.63 -3.72 0.76
CA GLU A 23 14.96 -2.38 1.22
C GLU A 23 14.04 -1.99 2.38
N ARG A 24 14.63 -1.56 3.47
CA ARG A 24 13.91 -1.08 4.67
C ARG A 24 14.58 0.19 5.13
N ASN A 25 13.79 1.24 5.35
CA ASN A 25 14.31 2.55 5.77
C ASN A 25 15.39 3.07 4.81
N SER A 26 15.16 2.91 3.52
CA SER A 26 16.06 3.35 2.44
C SER A 26 17.41 2.64 2.41
N GLN A 27 17.52 1.49 3.06
CA GLN A 27 18.72 0.68 3.06
C GLN A 27 18.44 -0.75 2.65
N ILE A 28 19.32 -1.33 1.86
CA ILE A 28 19.22 -2.74 1.50
C ILE A 28 19.67 -3.57 2.70
N ILE A 29 18.77 -4.38 3.22
CA ILE A 29 19.06 -5.17 4.43
C ILE A 29 19.33 -6.64 4.12
N SER A 30 18.90 -7.16 2.99
CA SER A 30 19.12 -8.56 2.63
C SER A 30 18.79 -8.81 1.17
N GLU A 31 19.08 -10.02 0.71
CA GLU A 31 18.66 -10.50 -0.60
C GLU A 31 17.96 -11.83 -0.38
N LEU A 32 16.80 -12.00 -0.98
CA LEU A 32 15.97 -13.19 -0.84
C LEU A 32 15.66 -13.76 -2.21
N ILE A 33 15.42 -15.07 -2.27
CA ILE A 33 14.91 -15.68 -3.49
C ILE A 33 13.39 -15.79 -3.37
N GLY A 34 12.67 -15.24 -4.32
CA GLY A 34 11.23 -15.24 -4.35
C GLY A 34 10.66 -15.71 -5.68
N MET A 35 9.39 -16.08 -5.67
CA MET A 35 8.71 -16.54 -6.88
C MET A 35 7.43 -15.73 -7.06
N PRO A 36 7.32 -14.93 -8.15
CA PRO A 36 6.10 -14.16 -8.42
C PRO A 36 4.92 -15.09 -8.73
N ASN A 37 3.75 -14.72 -8.25
CA ASN A 37 2.53 -15.49 -8.48
C ASN A 37 1.30 -14.60 -8.23
N HIS A 38 0.11 -15.20 -8.41
CA HIS A 38 -1.17 -14.55 -8.14
C HIS A 38 -2.07 -15.49 -7.37
N GLU A 39 -2.89 -14.96 -6.47
CA GLU A 39 -3.91 -15.77 -5.83
C GLU A 39 -5.02 -16.09 -6.80
N LYS A 40 -5.46 -17.34 -6.82
CA LYS A 40 -6.50 -17.78 -7.77
C LYS A 40 -7.85 -17.12 -7.47
N ALA A 41 -8.19 -16.99 -6.21
CA ALA A 41 -9.51 -16.47 -5.81
C ALA A 41 -9.66 -14.97 -6.03
N THR A 42 -8.60 -14.19 -5.80
CA THR A 42 -8.68 -12.74 -5.81
C THR A 42 -7.86 -12.09 -6.92
N ALA A 43 -7.07 -12.88 -7.63
CA ALA A 43 -6.11 -12.42 -8.65
C ALA A 43 -5.06 -11.43 -8.10
N LYS A 44 -4.91 -11.35 -6.78
CA LYS A 44 -3.91 -10.45 -6.18
C LYS A 44 -2.52 -10.99 -6.41
N ALA A 45 -1.64 -10.12 -6.87
CA ALA A 45 -0.24 -10.46 -7.11
C ALA A 45 0.55 -10.53 -5.81
N TYR A 46 1.41 -11.50 -5.69
CA TYR A 46 2.33 -11.61 -4.56
C TYR A 46 3.65 -12.24 -5.02
N VAL A 47 4.67 -12.12 -4.18
CA VAL A 47 5.90 -12.87 -4.35
C VAL A 47 6.00 -13.83 -3.18
N GLY A 48 6.21 -15.12 -3.47
CA GLY A 48 6.38 -16.14 -2.44
C GLY A 48 7.82 -16.28 -2.03
N PHE A 49 8.08 -16.31 -0.71
CA PHE A 49 9.39 -16.50 -0.13
C PHE A 49 9.38 -17.68 0.85
N ILE A 50 10.55 -18.12 1.27
CA ILE A 50 10.64 -19.17 2.28
C ILE A 50 10.02 -18.66 3.58
N PRO A 51 9.25 -19.48 4.30
CA PRO A 51 8.67 -19.08 5.59
C PRO A 51 9.77 -18.62 6.56
N GLY A 52 9.49 -17.58 7.31
CA GLY A 52 10.47 -17.02 8.24
C GLY A 52 11.41 -15.99 7.62
N SER A 53 11.26 -15.67 6.33
CA SER A 53 12.04 -14.61 5.72
C SER A 53 11.79 -13.28 6.41
N ASP A 54 12.83 -12.47 6.57
CA ASP A 54 12.72 -11.16 7.21
C ASP A 54 12.14 -10.16 6.22
N LEU A 55 10.83 -10.11 6.15
CA LEU A 55 10.10 -9.25 5.24
C LEU A 55 8.84 -8.77 5.96
N LYS A 56 8.57 -7.48 5.94
CA LYS A 56 7.44 -6.87 6.65
C LYS A 56 6.66 -5.93 5.74
N PRO A 57 5.38 -5.67 6.05
CA PRO A 57 4.67 -4.58 5.39
C PRO A 57 5.46 -3.27 5.56
N GLY A 58 5.54 -2.51 4.49
CA GLY A 58 6.33 -1.28 4.46
C GLY A 58 7.71 -1.45 3.84
N ASP A 59 8.19 -2.67 3.69
CA ASP A 59 9.45 -2.93 3.00
C ASP A 59 9.24 -2.78 1.49
N TRP A 60 10.31 -2.57 0.78
CA TRP A 60 10.33 -2.65 -0.68
C TRP A 60 11.16 -3.85 -1.10
N ILE A 61 10.75 -4.52 -2.15
CA ILE A 61 11.58 -5.54 -2.79
C ILE A 61 11.92 -5.07 -4.20
N ILE A 62 13.13 -5.37 -4.63
CA ILE A 62 13.67 -4.91 -5.90
C ILE A 62 14.16 -6.12 -6.66
N ASN A 63 13.65 -6.34 -7.87
CA ASN A 63 14.04 -7.48 -8.66
C ASN A 63 15.37 -7.22 -9.40
N SER A 64 15.83 -8.19 -10.18
CA SER A 64 17.13 -8.10 -10.86
C SER A 64 17.19 -7.04 -11.96
N VAL A 65 16.05 -6.56 -12.44
CA VAL A 65 16.01 -5.49 -13.43
C VAL A 65 15.74 -4.12 -12.83
N GLY A 66 15.70 -4.03 -11.50
CA GLY A 66 15.55 -2.76 -10.80
C GLY A 66 14.11 -2.33 -10.55
N GLU A 67 13.13 -3.16 -10.86
CA GLU A 67 11.75 -2.82 -10.56
C GLU A 67 11.48 -2.95 -9.07
N ARG A 68 10.78 -1.99 -8.49
CA ARG A 68 10.50 -1.92 -7.07
C ARG A 68 9.05 -2.22 -6.78
N PHE A 69 8.81 -2.98 -5.73
CA PHE A 69 7.46 -3.36 -5.30
C PHE A 69 7.32 -3.08 -3.82
N PHE A 70 6.28 -2.34 -3.46
CA PHE A 70 6.00 -2.01 -2.06
C PHE A 70 5.20 -3.13 -1.42
N ILE A 71 5.71 -3.68 -0.31
CA ILE A 71 5.03 -4.76 0.40
C ILE A 71 3.93 -4.18 1.27
N LYS A 72 2.69 -4.48 0.93
CA LYS A 72 1.53 -3.99 1.67
C LYS A 72 1.05 -4.98 2.71
N ASP A 73 1.29 -6.27 2.54
CA ASP A 73 0.88 -7.29 3.48
C ASP A 73 1.72 -8.54 3.32
N VAL A 74 1.85 -9.31 4.40
CA VAL A 74 2.63 -10.54 4.41
C VAL A 74 1.82 -11.61 5.12
N VAL A 75 1.59 -12.73 4.46
CA VAL A 75 0.78 -13.82 5.00
C VAL A 75 1.53 -15.14 4.86
N THR A 76 1.59 -15.91 5.93
CA THR A 76 2.17 -17.26 5.86
C THR A 76 1.10 -18.25 5.42
N ASP A 77 1.39 -18.99 4.37
CA ASP A 77 0.54 -20.04 3.85
C ASP A 77 1.03 -21.40 4.38
N PHE A 78 0.10 -22.29 4.68
CA PHE A 78 0.43 -23.59 5.27
C PHE A 78 0.08 -24.71 4.31
N PHE A 79 0.91 -25.75 4.34
CA PHE A 79 0.65 -26.99 3.62
C PHE A 79 0.74 -28.14 4.64
N MET A 80 -0.35 -28.87 4.83
CA MET A 80 -0.43 -29.97 5.79
C MET A 80 0.03 -29.54 7.19
N LYS A 81 -0.48 -28.40 7.66
CA LYS A 81 -0.20 -27.81 8.99
C LYS A 81 1.25 -27.33 9.18
N THR A 82 2.04 -27.31 8.11
CA THR A 82 3.42 -26.82 8.16
C THR A 82 3.54 -25.55 7.33
N PRO A 83 4.25 -24.52 7.80
CA PRO A 83 4.48 -23.33 6.97
C PRO A 83 5.10 -23.72 5.63
N ASN A 84 4.49 -23.29 4.54
CA ASN A 84 4.89 -23.63 3.19
C ASN A 84 5.56 -22.47 2.47
N GLN A 85 4.95 -21.30 2.51
CA GLN A 85 5.51 -20.10 1.90
C GLN A 85 5.05 -18.85 2.63
N LEU A 86 5.81 -17.78 2.49
CA LEU A 86 5.44 -16.46 2.94
C LEU A 86 4.99 -15.71 1.70
N LYS A 87 3.74 -15.30 1.64
CA LYS A 87 3.20 -14.53 0.52
C LYS A 87 3.32 -13.06 0.81
N ALA A 88 4.10 -12.35 0.02
CA ALA A 88 4.25 -10.91 0.16
C ALA A 88 3.41 -10.22 -0.91
N PHE A 89 2.26 -9.69 -0.50
CA PHE A 89 1.37 -8.95 -1.40
C PHE A 89 1.93 -7.55 -1.60
N TYR A 90 1.91 -7.06 -2.82
CA TYR A 90 2.60 -5.82 -3.13
C TYR A 90 1.79 -4.88 -4.00
N LEU A 91 2.24 -3.65 -4.00
CA LEU A 91 1.85 -2.63 -4.98
C LEU A 91 3.06 -2.37 -5.86
N THR A 92 2.83 -2.15 -7.15
CA THR A 92 3.91 -1.66 -8.01
C THR A 92 4.29 -0.24 -7.58
N GLU A 93 5.45 0.23 -7.98
CA GLU A 93 5.87 1.60 -7.65
C GLU A 93 4.87 2.63 -8.16
N THR A 94 4.33 2.42 -9.34
CA THR A 94 3.30 3.30 -9.92
C THR A 94 2.03 3.31 -9.06
N GLU A 95 1.54 2.15 -8.67
CA GLU A 95 0.36 2.03 -7.81
C GLU A 95 0.57 2.70 -6.46
N PHE A 96 1.74 2.50 -5.86
CA PHE A 96 2.10 3.12 -4.59
C PHE A 96 2.10 4.65 -4.72
N ASN A 97 2.74 5.19 -5.75
CA ASN A 97 2.82 6.62 -5.97
C ASN A 97 1.43 7.24 -6.22
N THR A 98 0.58 6.53 -6.94
CA THR A 98 -0.79 6.99 -7.18
C THR A 98 -1.59 7.06 -5.88
N GLN A 99 -1.48 6.05 -5.02
CA GLN A 99 -2.15 6.07 -3.73
C GLN A 99 -1.64 7.18 -2.83
N GLN A 100 -0.33 7.43 -2.82
CA GLN A 100 0.26 8.52 -2.03
C GLN A 100 -0.25 9.88 -2.49
N LYS A 101 -0.36 10.10 -3.79
CA LYS A 101 -0.90 11.35 -4.31
C LYS A 101 -2.35 11.56 -3.87
N THR A 102 -3.15 10.52 -3.93
CA THR A 102 -4.56 10.60 -3.52
C THR A 102 -4.66 10.95 -2.04
N PHE A 103 -3.89 10.28 -1.18
CA PHE A 103 -3.89 10.59 0.23
C PHE A 103 -3.37 11.99 0.48
N GLY A 104 -2.29 12.41 -0.14
CA GLY A 104 -1.73 13.74 0.01
C GLY A 104 -2.73 14.83 -0.38
N THR A 105 -3.43 14.66 -1.49
CA THR A 105 -4.43 15.60 -1.93
C THR A 105 -5.59 15.69 -0.95
N THR A 106 -6.06 14.56 -0.44
CA THR A 106 -7.16 14.55 0.52
C THR A 106 -6.77 15.25 1.81
N VAL A 107 -5.61 14.95 2.36
CA VAL A 107 -5.14 15.57 3.58
C VAL A 107 -4.94 17.08 3.39
N PHE A 108 -4.37 17.49 2.26
CA PHE A 108 -4.16 18.90 1.99
C PHE A 108 -5.49 19.66 1.94
N ASN A 109 -6.48 19.10 1.28
CA ASN A 109 -7.77 19.77 1.15
C ASN A 109 -8.54 19.86 2.45
N ILE A 110 -8.25 19.00 3.42
CA ILE A 110 -8.95 19.06 4.66
C ILE A 110 -8.18 19.79 5.72
N GLY A 111 -6.92 19.58 5.74
CA GLY A 111 -6.14 19.99 6.90
C GLY A 111 -5.44 21.25 6.84
N THR A 112 -5.12 21.79 5.77
CA THR A 112 -4.36 22.86 5.90
C THR A 112 -4.88 23.99 5.59
N ALA A 113 -5.68 23.96 5.48
CA ALA A 113 -6.09 25.03 5.22
C ALA A 113 -5.88 25.94 6.13
N THR A 114 -5.21 26.39 6.42
CA THR A 114 -5.10 27.37 7.16
C THR A 114 -4.17 28.17 6.70
N GLY A 115 -4.32 28.36 6.36
CA GLY A 115 -3.79 28.71 6.14
C GLY A 115 -3.03 28.62 5.44
N SER A 116 -2.68 28.54 5.34
CA SER A 116 -2.17 28.40 4.81
C SER A 116 -1.63 27.90 4.19
N VAL A 117 -1.33 27.96 4.00
CA VAL A 117 -1.19 27.41 3.61
C VAL A 117 -0.46 26.75 3.10
N ILE A 118 -0.18 26.47 3.15
CA ILE A 118 0.36 25.69 2.73
C ILE A 118 0.93 25.68 1.57
N GLY A 119 1.20 26.17 1.34
CA GLY A 119 1.40 26.10 0.65
C GLY A 119 1.26 26.19 -0.33
N THR A 120 1.20 26.51 -0.49
CA THR A 120 0.74 26.67 -0.99
C THR A 120 0.15 26.97 -1.28
N GLN A 121 -0.04 27.21 -0.74
CA GLN A 121 -0.84 27.32 -0.48
C GLN A 121 -1.37 27.70 -0.53
N SER A 122 -1.49 28.17 -0.62
CA SER A 122 -2.16 28.34 -0.30
C SER A 122 -2.80 28.17 -0.25
N ILE A 123 -2.97 28.02 -0.11
CA ILE A 123 -3.61 27.77 0.31
C ILE A 123 -3.74 27.25 0.74
N VAL A 124 -3.45 27.24 0.97
CA VAL A 124 -3.93 26.76 1.49
C VAL A 124 -4.00 26.96 2.34
N ASN A 125 -3.94 27.65 2.62
CA ASN A 125 -4.29 27.81 3.51
C ASN A 125 -5.28 27.99 3.63
N MET A 126 -5.35 27.77 2.84
CA MET A 126 -6.54 27.80 3.21
C MET A 126 -6.77 27.13 4.36
N ASN A 127 -7.38 27.53 5.12
CA ASN A 127 -7.54 26.83 6.29
C ASN A 127 -8.82 26.05 6.23
N TYR A 128 -9.00 25.23 7.21
CA TYR A 128 -10.15 24.35 7.30
C TYR A 128 -11.47 25.13 7.29
N ASN A 129 -11.49 26.25 7.96
CA ASN A 129 -12.70 27.07 8.04
C ASN A 129 -13.11 27.62 6.68
N ASP A 130 -12.16 28.02 5.88
CA ASP A 130 -12.46 28.54 4.55
C ASP A 130 -13.05 27.45 3.66
N SER A 131 -12.56 26.22 3.76
CA SER A 131 -13.11 25.10 3.01
C SER A 131 -14.56 24.82 3.42
N ILE A 132 -14.88 24.93 4.69
CA ILE A 132 -16.23 24.75 5.18
C ILE A 132 -17.15 25.87 4.69
N GLN A 133 -16.68 27.10 4.68
CA GLN A 133 -17.45 28.22 4.17
C GLN A 133 -17.81 28.05 2.70
N ASP A 134 -16.87 27.60 1.89
CA ASP A 134 -17.13 27.34 0.48
C ASP A 134 -18.17 26.23 0.30
N ALA A 135 -18.10 25.17 1.10
CA ALA A 135 -19.09 24.10 1.06
C ALA A 135 -20.47 24.62 1.44
N LYS A 136 -20.57 25.50 2.43
CA LYS A 136 -21.87 26.11 2.80
C LYS A 136 -22.43 26.95 1.67
N LYS A 137 -21.60 27.72 1.00
CA LYS A 137 -22.05 28.52 -0.14
C LYS A 137 -22.59 27.65 -1.27
N GLN A 138 -21.92 26.56 -1.53
CA GLN A 138 -22.39 25.62 -2.55
C GLN A 138 -23.76 25.01 -2.19
N LEU A 139 -23.94 24.70 -0.91
CA LEU A 139 -25.23 24.19 -0.44
C LEU A 139 -26.33 25.25 -0.55
N GLU A 140 -26.01 26.50 -0.24
CA GLU A 140 -26.99 27.59 -0.35
C GLU A 140 -27.44 27.83 -1.77
N ASN A 141 -26.58 27.57 -2.74
CA ASN A 141 -26.92 27.70 -4.14
C ASN A 141 -27.53 26.42 -4.72
N SER A 142 -27.66 25.37 -3.92
CA SER A 142 -28.22 24.12 -4.36
C SER A 142 -29.75 24.20 -4.31
N THR A 143 -30.40 23.47 -5.21
CA THR A 143 -31.87 23.35 -5.17
C THR A 143 -32.25 22.01 -4.55
N SER A 144 -31.32 21.31 -3.92
CA SER A 144 -31.57 20.02 -3.32
C SER A 144 -32.52 20.13 -2.14
N PRO A 145 -33.47 19.25 -1.97
CA PRO A 145 -34.34 19.26 -0.80
C PRO A 145 -33.61 18.97 0.51
N ASP A 146 -32.40 18.41 0.42
CA ASP A 146 -31.61 18.11 1.60
C ASP A 146 -30.70 19.24 2.01
N LYS A 147 -30.82 20.38 1.38
CA LYS A 147 -29.94 21.54 1.62
C LYS A 147 -29.85 21.95 3.09
N GLU A 148 -30.97 22.04 3.75
CA GLU A 148 -31.01 22.47 5.16
C GLU A 148 -30.33 21.43 6.09
N ASP A 149 -30.56 20.15 5.82
CA ASP A 149 -29.93 19.10 6.61
C ASP A 149 -28.41 19.12 6.44
N LEU A 150 -27.95 19.33 5.21
CA LEU A 150 -26.50 19.39 4.93
C LEU A 150 -25.88 20.63 5.57
N LYS A 151 -26.56 21.75 5.61
CA LYS A 151 -26.09 22.93 6.29
C LYS A 151 -25.90 22.69 7.79
N GLN A 152 -26.81 21.96 8.41
CA GLN A 152 -26.71 21.64 9.84
C GLN A 152 -25.49 20.76 10.12
N ILE A 153 -25.15 19.87 9.20
CA ILE A 153 -23.97 19.02 9.35
C ILE A 153 -22.69 19.85 9.24
N ILE A 154 -22.66 20.83 8.34
CA ILE A 154 -21.49 21.65 8.11
C ILE A 154 -21.30 22.70 9.23
N ASN A 155 -22.35 23.22 9.75
CA ASN A 155 -22.32 24.17 10.84
C ASN A 155 -21.90 23.51 12.16
#